data_28ed972facc64069077b0e48c6919ff8
#
_entry.id   28ed972facc64069077b0e48c6919ff8
#
_cell.length_a   1.000
_cell.length_b   1.000
_cell.length_c   1.000
_cell.angle_alpha   90.00
_cell.angle_beta   90.00
_cell.angle_gamma   90.00
#
_symmetry.space_group_name_H-M   'P 1'
#
loop_
_entity.id
_entity.type
_entity.pdbx_description
1 polymer ?
#
loop_
_entity_poly.entity_id
_entity_poly.type
_entity_poly.pdbx_seq_one_letter_code
_entity_poly.pdbx_strand_id
1 'polypeptide(L)'
;MGIPDHLTCLLRNLYAGQEATVRTGHGTTDWFQIGKGVRQGCILSPCLFNFCAEYIMRNTGLEEAQAGIKIARRNINNLRYEGDTTLMAESEEELKSLLIKVKEKSEKAGLILNIQKTKIMTSCFITSWQMDGEKWQQWHILFSWTPKSL
;
A
#
# COMPACT_ATOMS: atom_id res chain seq x y z
N MET A 1 11.06 -13.56 3.57
CA MET A 1 9.66 -13.97 3.73
C MET A 1 9.45 -15.48 3.69
N GLY A 2 10.50 -16.27 3.60
CA GLY A 2 10.44 -17.74 3.67
C GLY A 2 9.72 -18.43 2.51
N ILE A 3 9.54 -17.76 1.38
CA ILE A 3 8.94 -18.38 0.20
C ILE A 3 10.01 -19.26 -0.47
N PRO A 4 9.74 -20.56 -0.72
CA PRO A 4 10.68 -21.45 -1.38
C PRO A 4 11.10 -20.96 -2.78
N ASP A 5 12.37 -21.15 -3.13
CA ASP A 5 12.93 -20.65 -4.39
C ASP A 5 12.21 -21.19 -5.64
N HIS A 6 11.78 -22.45 -5.61
CA HIS A 6 11.05 -23.04 -6.73
C HIS A 6 9.71 -22.32 -7.00
N LEU A 7 8.99 -21.89 -5.95
CA LEU A 7 7.74 -21.13 -6.10
C LEU A 7 8.02 -19.72 -6.62
N THR A 8 9.10 -19.09 -6.14
CA THR A 8 9.54 -17.79 -6.65
C THR A 8 9.90 -17.88 -8.13
N CYS A 9 10.57 -18.94 -8.55
CA CYS A 9 10.91 -19.19 -9.95
C CYS A 9 9.66 -19.39 -10.82
N LEU A 10 8.70 -20.19 -10.35
CA LEU A 10 7.42 -20.40 -11.05
C LEU A 10 6.63 -19.09 -11.21
N LEU A 11 6.53 -18.28 -10.15
CA LEU A 11 5.87 -16.98 -10.22
C LEU A 11 6.58 -16.03 -11.20
N ARG A 12 7.92 -15.98 -11.17
CA ARG A 12 8.69 -15.18 -12.12
C ARG A 12 8.41 -15.59 -13.57
N ASN A 13 8.38 -16.88 -13.85
CA ASN A 13 8.09 -17.39 -15.18
C ASN A 13 6.63 -17.10 -15.60
N LEU A 14 5.67 -17.17 -14.65
CA LEU A 14 4.28 -16.85 -14.91
C LEU A 14 4.08 -15.37 -15.32
N TYR A 15 4.88 -14.47 -14.75
CA TYR A 15 4.78 -13.04 -15.02
C TYR A 15 5.81 -12.51 -16.04
N ALA A 16 6.74 -13.35 -16.50
CA ALA A 16 7.72 -12.96 -17.50
C ALA A 16 7.08 -12.82 -18.90
N GLY A 17 7.39 -11.72 -19.58
CA GLY A 17 6.98 -11.50 -20.97
C GLY A 17 5.45 -11.41 -21.18
N GLN A 18 4.71 -11.01 -20.15
CA GLN A 18 3.26 -10.82 -20.30
C GLN A 18 2.94 -9.62 -21.17
N GLU A 19 2.00 -9.82 -22.09
CA GLU A 19 1.48 -8.79 -22.97
C GLU A 19 -0.03 -8.65 -22.79
N ALA A 20 -0.54 -7.48 -23.05
CA ALA A 20 -1.97 -7.17 -23.00
C ALA A 20 -2.40 -6.35 -24.22
N THR A 21 -3.68 -6.41 -24.48
CA THR A 21 -4.37 -5.54 -25.44
C THR A 21 -5.68 -5.08 -24.81
N VAL A 22 -6.13 -3.89 -25.11
CA VAL A 22 -7.37 -3.31 -24.59
C VAL A 22 -8.41 -3.24 -25.69
N ARG A 23 -9.59 -3.78 -25.43
CA ARG A 23 -10.73 -3.65 -26.34
C ARG A 23 -11.50 -2.38 -25.97
N THR A 24 -11.60 -1.47 -26.94
CA THR A 24 -12.36 -0.23 -26.83
C THR A 24 -13.58 -0.26 -27.75
N GLY A 25 -14.47 0.71 -27.62
CA GLY A 25 -15.59 0.88 -28.57
C GLY A 25 -15.18 1.15 -30.02
N HIS A 26 -13.92 1.53 -30.25
CA HIS A 26 -13.35 1.86 -31.57
C HIS A 26 -12.43 0.76 -32.14
N GLY A 27 -12.28 -0.35 -31.43
CA GLY A 27 -11.40 -1.46 -31.84
C GLY A 27 -10.52 -1.97 -30.70
N THR A 28 -9.48 -2.71 -31.07
CA THR A 28 -8.51 -3.29 -30.13
C THR A 28 -7.18 -2.57 -30.32
N THR A 29 -6.50 -2.24 -29.22
CA THR A 29 -5.15 -1.65 -29.28
C THR A 29 -4.13 -2.67 -29.78
N ASP A 30 -2.96 -2.18 -30.20
CA ASP A 30 -1.80 -3.05 -30.37
C ASP A 30 -1.39 -3.72 -29.05
N TRP A 31 -0.68 -4.85 -29.16
CA TRP A 31 -0.15 -5.54 -28.00
C TRP A 31 0.94 -4.70 -27.33
N PHE A 32 0.87 -4.58 -26.02
CA PHE A 32 1.89 -3.90 -25.22
C PHE A 32 2.34 -4.77 -24.05
N GLN A 33 3.60 -4.63 -23.66
CA GLN A 33 4.17 -5.42 -22.58
C GLN A 33 3.73 -4.89 -21.21
N ILE A 34 3.41 -5.82 -20.30
CA ILE A 34 3.08 -5.51 -18.91
C ILE A 34 4.37 -5.59 -18.11
N GLY A 35 4.88 -4.43 -17.69
CA GLY A 35 6.11 -4.36 -16.90
C GLY A 35 5.94 -4.53 -15.39
N LYS A 36 4.74 -4.25 -14.85
CA LYS A 36 4.47 -4.23 -13.41
C LYS A 36 3.01 -4.56 -13.11
N GLY A 37 2.76 -5.02 -11.89
CA GLY A 37 1.42 -5.27 -11.36
C GLY A 37 1.05 -6.75 -11.33
N VAL A 38 -0.16 -7.03 -10.88
CA VAL A 38 -0.75 -8.37 -10.84
C VAL A 38 -2.01 -8.40 -11.69
N ARG A 39 -2.28 -9.55 -12.30
CA ARG A 39 -3.43 -9.71 -13.21
C ARG A 39 -4.74 -9.63 -12.42
N GLN A 40 -5.66 -8.75 -12.79
CA GLN A 40 -7.02 -8.72 -12.26
C GLN A 40 -7.76 -10.04 -12.60
N GLY A 41 -8.53 -10.54 -11.63
CA GLY A 41 -9.27 -11.80 -11.77
C GLY A 41 -8.43 -13.07 -11.64
N CYS A 42 -7.12 -12.99 -11.44
CA CYS A 42 -6.28 -14.15 -11.15
C CYS A 42 -6.37 -14.49 -9.65
N ILE A 43 -6.58 -15.77 -9.34
CA ILE A 43 -6.69 -16.26 -7.96
C ILE A 43 -5.43 -16.00 -7.11
N LEU A 44 -4.26 -15.87 -7.73
CA LEU A 44 -2.98 -15.57 -7.06
C LEU A 44 -2.78 -14.10 -6.76
N SER A 45 -3.49 -13.20 -7.45
CA SER A 45 -3.24 -11.76 -7.38
C SER A 45 -3.49 -11.17 -5.99
N PRO A 46 -4.54 -11.50 -5.25
CA PRO A 46 -4.74 -11.05 -3.87
C PRO A 46 -3.59 -11.47 -2.95
N CYS A 47 -3.15 -12.73 -3.06
CA CYS A 47 -2.04 -13.25 -2.26
C CYS A 47 -0.74 -12.50 -2.56
N LEU A 48 -0.41 -12.28 -3.85
CA LEU A 48 0.79 -11.56 -4.25
C LEU A 48 0.77 -10.10 -3.81
N PHE A 49 -0.39 -9.46 -3.91
CA PHE A 49 -0.58 -8.10 -3.41
C PHE A 49 -0.37 -8.03 -1.90
N ASN A 50 -0.97 -8.96 -1.14
CA ASN A 50 -0.79 -9.03 0.32
C ASN A 50 0.66 -9.29 0.71
N PHE A 51 1.40 -10.13 -0.04
CA PHE A 51 2.84 -10.31 0.18
C PHE A 51 3.63 -9.03 -0.08
N CYS A 52 3.29 -8.28 -1.11
CA CYS A 52 3.92 -6.99 -1.40
C CYS A 52 3.64 -5.98 -0.27
N ALA A 53 2.40 -5.87 0.18
CA ALA A 53 2.01 -5.03 1.30
C ALA A 53 2.74 -5.40 2.59
N GLU A 54 2.81 -6.70 2.91
CA GLU A 54 3.55 -7.21 4.06
C GLU A 54 5.05 -6.88 3.97
N TYR A 55 5.66 -7.07 2.81
CA TYR A 55 7.05 -6.72 2.58
C TYR A 55 7.31 -5.23 2.82
N ILE A 56 6.44 -4.35 2.30
CA ILE A 56 6.55 -2.91 2.51
C ILE A 56 6.50 -2.60 4.00
N MET A 57 5.47 -3.10 4.70
CA MET A 57 5.25 -2.79 6.11
C MET A 57 6.39 -3.29 7.01
N ARG A 58 6.94 -4.47 6.77
CA ARG A 58 8.13 -4.98 7.50
C ARG A 58 9.35 -4.09 7.28
N ASN A 59 9.55 -3.60 6.05
CA ASN A 59 10.69 -2.75 5.73
C ASN A 59 10.53 -1.27 6.15
N THR A 60 9.38 -0.88 6.69
CA THR A 60 9.19 0.45 7.27
C THR A 60 9.77 0.59 8.67
N GLY A 61 10.13 -0.54 9.34
CA GLY A 61 10.58 -0.53 10.74
C GLY A 61 9.48 -0.13 11.71
N LEU A 62 8.21 -0.27 11.34
CA LEU A 62 7.07 0.07 12.22
C LEU A 62 7.01 -0.83 13.45
N GLU A 63 7.47 -2.09 13.34
CA GLU A 63 7.49 -3.04 14.46
C GLU A 63 8.50 -2.60 15.56
N GLU A 64 9.57 -1.91 15.16
CA GLU A 64 10.58 -1.37 16.07
C GLU A 64 10.23 0.04 16.57
N ALA A 65 9.25 0.70 15.96
CA ALA A 65 8.84 2.03 16.36
C ALA A 65 8.07 1.95 17.69
N GLN A 66 8.44 2.81 18.63
CA GLN A 66 7.67 2.99 19.87
C GLN A 66 6.33 3.70 19.64
N ALA A 67 6.13 4.23 18.44
CA ALA A 67 4.89 4.86 17.99
C ALA A 67 3.74 3.86 17.93
N GLY A 68 2.53 4.29 18.28
CA GLY A 68 1.33 3.46 18.26
C GLY A 68 0.49 3.61 19.51
N ILE A 69 -0.65 2.95 19.53
CA ILE A 69 -1.58 2.97 20.68
C ILE A 69 -1.36 1.71 21.53
N LYS A 70 -1.24 1.88 22.84
CA LYS A 70 -1.09 0.76 23.77
C LYS A 70 -2.44 0.14 24.11
N ILE A 71 -2.67 -1.08 23.63
CA ILE A 71 -3.86 -1.87 23.95
C ILE A 71 -3.43 -3.17 24.63
N ALA A 72 -3.92 -3.41 25.85
CA ALA A 72 -3.62 -4.62 26.62
C ALA A 72 -2.11 -4.95 26.69
N ARG A 73 -1.27 -3.95 26.97
CA ARG A 73 0.22 -4.03 27.04
C ARG A 73 0.91 -4.32 25.70
N ARG A 74 0.18 -4.30 24.59
CA ARG A 74 0.75 -4.41 23.23
C ARG A 74 0.70 -3.05 22.57
N ASN A 75 1.77 -2.69 21.86
CA ASN A 75 1.80 -1.50 21.03
C ASN A 75 1.25 -1.84 19.66
N ILE A 76 0.16 -1.18 19.27
CA ILE A 76 -0.49 -1.36 17.96
C ILE A 76 -0.34 -0.07 17.19
N ASN A 77 0.44 -0.09 16.12
CA ASN A 77 0.70 1.06 15.26
C ASN A 77 0.10 0.92 13.87
N ASN A 78 -0.32 -0.26 13.49
CA ASN A 78 -1.01 -0.50 12.22
C ASN A 78 -2.01 -1.65 12.31
N LEU A 79 -3.10 -1.54 11.53
CA LEU A 79 -4.04 -2.62 11.25
C LEU A 79 -4.18 -2.75 9.75
N ARG A 80 -4.27 -3.99 9.26
CA ARG A 80 -4.35 -4.27 7.83
C ARG A 80 -5.50 -5.22 7.52
N TYR A 81 -6.25 -4.86 6.50
CA TYR A 81 -7.31 -5.70 5.98
C TYR A 81 -7.30 -5.61 4.45
N GLU A 82 -7.01 -6.72 3.79
CA GLU A 82 -6.83 -6.78 2.33
C GLU A 82 -5.83 -5.74 1.82
N GLY A 83 -6.27 -4.75 1.05
CA GLY A 83 -5.44 -3.64 0.56
C GLY A 83 -5.49 -2.38 1.43
N ASP A 84 -6.32 -2.37 2.46
CA ASP A 84 -6.50 -1.21 3.33
C ASP A 84 -5.58 -1.30 4.56
N THR A 85 -4.97 -0.18 4.91
CA THR A 85 -4.09 -0.09 6.08
C THR A 85 -4.50 1.10 6.93
N THR A 86 -4.67 0.86 8.23
CA THR A 86 -4.87 1.92 9.23
C THR A 86 -3.59 2.08 10.02
N LEU A 87 -3.03 3.28 10.06
CA LEU A 87 -1.93 3.63 10.97
C LEU A 87 -2.50 4.26 12.23
N MET A 88 -1.87 3.98 13.37
CA MET A 88 -2.27 4.49 14.68
C MET A 88 -1.07 5.10 15.37
N ALA A 89 -1.28 6.26 16.02
CA ALA A 89 -0.28 6.93 16.84
C ALA A 89 -0.96 7.74 17.95
N GLU A 90 -0.22 8.04 19.00
CA GLU A 90 -0.71 8.86 20.11
C GLU A 90 -0.59 10.36 19.82
N SER A 91 0.26 10.75 18.85
CA SER A 91 0.46 12.15 18.44
C SER A 91 0.41 12.35 16.93
N GLU A 92 0.17 13.59 16.50
CA GLU A 92 0.16 13.99 15.09
C GLU A 92 1.53 13.82 14.45
N GLU A 93 2.60 14.18 15.16
CA GLU A 93 3.98 14.09 14.70
C GLU A 93 4.40 12.63 14.46
N GLU A 94 4.03 11.75 15.38
CA GLU A 94 4.26 10.31 15.22
C GLU A 94 3.53 9.77 14.00
N LEU A 95 2.26 10.13 13.84
CA LEU A 95 1.46 9.68 12.73
C LEU A 95 2.02 10.15 11.38
N LYS A 96 2.47 11.42 11.29
CA LYS A 96 3.16 11.96 10.12
C LYS A 96 4.43 11.18 9.83
N SER A 97 5.24 10.90 10.84
CA SER A 97 6.48 10.14 10.69
C SER A 97 6.22 8.74 10.16
N LEU A 98 5.23 8.03 10.71
CA LEU A 98 4.82 6.71 10.23
C LEU A 98 4.35 6.74 8.77
N LEU A 99 3.52 7.73 8.45
CA LEU A 99 2.96 7.89 7.11
C LEU A 99 4.05 8.17 6.06
N ILE A 100 5.02 9.04 6.36
CA ILE A 100 6.14 9.33 5.48
C ILE A 100 6.95 8.05 5.21
N LYS A 101 7.27 7.27 6.25
CA LYS A 101 7.98 6.00 6.10
C LYS A 101 7.24 5.01 5.21
N VAL A 102 5.93 4.86 5.41
CA VAL A 102 5.10 3.98 4.58
C VAL A 102 5.06 4.47 3.15
N LYS A 103 4.85 5.78 2.92
CA LYS A 103 4.85 6.40 1.59
C LYS A 103 6.14 6.12 0.83
N GLU A 104 7.30 6.44 1.41
CA GLU A 104 8.61 6.23 0.78
C GLU A 104 8.85 4.76 0.39
N LYS A 105 8.50 3.82 1.28
CA LYS A 105 8.69 2.38 1.00
C LYS A 105 7.71 1.87 -0.04
N SER A 106 6.47 2.35 -0.01
CA SER A 106 5.44 2.02 -1.01
C SER A 106 5.85 2.51 -2.41
N GLU A 107 6.32 3.75 -2.52
CA GLU A 107 6.78 4.33 -3.78
C GLU A 107 7.96 3.56 -4.38
N LYS A 108 8.93 3.12 -3.53
CA LYS A 108 10.04 2.24 -3.96
C LYS A 108 9.56 0.89 -4.46
N ALA A 109 8.46 0.38 -3.92
CA ALA A 109 7.83 -0.86 -4.39
C ALA A 109 6.90 -0.65 -5.61
N GLY A 110 6.73 0.59 -6.09
CA GLY A 110 5.86 0.92 -7.22
C GLY A 110 4.38 1.09 -6.85
N LEU A 111 4.07 1.23 -5.55
CA LEU A 111 2.72 1.55 -5.06
C LEU A 111 2.65 3.03 -4.67
N ILE A 112 1.59 3.70 -5.11
CA ILE A 112 1.33 5.10 -4.73
C ILE A 112 0.22 5.14 -3.70
N LEU A 113 0.42 5.95 -2.68
CA LEU A 113 -0.61 6.25 -1.70
C LEU A 113 -1.77 7.01 -2.38
N ASN A 114 -2.98 6.51 -2.24
CA ASN A 114 -4.16 7.20 -2.75
C ASN A 114 -4.64 8.25 -1.74
N ILE A 115 -4.20 9.49 -1.93
CA ILE A 115 -4.51 10.61 -1.03
C ILE A 115 -6.01 10.89 -0.94
N GLN A 116 -6.75 10.79 -2.05
CA GLN A 116 -8.18 11.05 -2.07
C GLN A 116 -9.00 10.02 -1.26
N LYS A 117 -8.51 8.78 -1.18
CA LYS A 117 -9.13 7.71 -0.38
C LYS A 117 -8.59 7.67 1.05
N THR A 118 -7.46 8.30 1.32
CA THR A 118 -6.85 8.33 2.64
C THR A 118 -7.54 9.36 3.52
N LYS A 119 -7.93 8.96 4.72
CA LYS A 119 -8.65 9.80 5.68
C LYS A 119 -7.96 9.78 7.03
N ILE A 120 -8.04 10.90 7.75
CA ILE A 120 -7.46 11.05 9.08
C ILE A 120 -8.59 11.10 10.11
N MET A 121 -8.51 10.23 11.13
CA MET A 121 -9.37 10.30 12.31
C MET A 121 -8.54 10.76 13.50
N THR A 122 -9.07 11.69 14.27
CA THR A 122 -8.47 12.18 15.50
C THR A 122 -9.54 12.35 16.57
N SER A 123 -9.19 12.13 17.82
CA SER A 123 -10.03 12.43 18.99
C SER A 123 -9.91 13.90 19.42
N CYS A 124 -8.94 14.65 18.90
CA CYS A 124 -8.71 16.06 19.21
C CYS A 124 -9.04 16.94 18.00
N PHE A 125 -9.37 18.21 18.24
CA PHE A 125 -9.54 19.18 17.17
C PHE A 125 -8.20 19.48 16.49
N ILE A 126 -8.02 19.01 15.25
CA ILE A 126 -6.90 19.39 14.38
C ILE A 126 -7.45 20.39 13.36
N THR A 127 -6.85 21.57 13.28
CA THR A 127 -7.34 22.66 12.43
C THR A 127 -7.03 22.48 10.94
N SER A 128 -5.96 21.82 10.58
CA SER A 128 -5.64 21.45 9.19
C SER A 128 -4.50 20.45 9.13
N TRP A 129 -4.62 19.45 8.27
CA TRP A 129 -3.53 18.53 7.94
C TRP A 129 -3.06 18.78 6.51
N GLN A 130 -1.79 19.11 6.37
CA GLN A 130 -1.14 19.27 5.08
C GLN A 130 0.10 18.37 5.02
N MET A 131 0.25 17.65 3.93
CA MET A 131 1.46 16.91 3.60
C MET A 131 1.71 17.07 2.10
N ASP A 132 2.93 17.47 1.73
CA ASP A 132 3.33 17.76 0.34
C ASP A 132 2.45 18.81 -0.37
N GLY A 133 1.90 19.78 0.36
CA GLY A 133 1.06 20.86 -0.20
C GLY A 133 -0.40 20.47 -0.41
N GLU A 134 -0.79 19.23 -0.16
CA GLU A 134 -2.18 18.79 -0.27
C GLU A 134 -2.89 18.81 1.08
N LYS A 135 -4.12 19.31 1.08
CA LYS A 135 -5.01 19.27 2.26
C LYS A 135 -5.70 17.93 2.34
N TRP A 136 -5.61 17.28 3.48
CA TRP A 136 -6.25 16.00 3.73
C TRP A 136 -7.61 16.18 4.41
N GLN A 137 -8.59 15.38 4.00
CA GLN A 137 -9.89 15.39 4.66
C GLN A 137 -9.80 14.71 6.02
N GLN A 138 -10.28 15.41 7.06
CA GLN A 138 -10.45 14.84 8.39
C GLN A 138 -11.60 13.84 8.37
N TRP A 139 -11.36 12.54 8.70
CA TRP A 139 -12.39 11.63 9.24
C TRP A 139 -11.86 10.27 9.72
N HIS A 140 -11.00 9.58 8.99
CA HIS A 140 -10.38 8.29 9.37
C HIS A 140 -9.07 8.11 8.61
N ILE A 141 -8.08 7.39 9.16
CA ILE A 141 -6.91 7.02 8.37
C ILE A 141 -7.09 5.61 7.83
N LEU A 142 -7.56 5.51 6.61
CA LEU A 142 -7.60 4.29 5.83
C LEU A 142 -6.77 4.51 4.57
N PHE A 143 -5.76 3.67 4.34
CA PHE A 143 -4.98 3.69 3.10
C PHE A 143 -5.53 2.67 2.13
N SER A 144 -5.70 3.09 0.91
CA SER A 144 -5.87 2.18 -0.21
C SER A 144 -4.69 2.36 -1.17
N TRP A 145 -4.02 1.27 -1.51
CA TRP A 145 -2.96 1.28 -2.49
C TRP A 145 -3.52 1.05 -3.89
N THR A 146 -3.10 1.89 -4.83
CA THR A 146 -3.34 1.67 -6.25
C THR A 146 -2.00 1.47 -6.95
N PRO A 147 -1.90 0.51 -7.90
CA PRO A 147 -0.72 0.43 -8.76
C PRO A 147 -0.55 1.74 -9.53
N LYS A 148 0.70 2.16 -9.74
CA LYS A 148 0.99 3.22 -10.71
C LYS A 148 0.45 2.76 -12.05
N SER A 149 -0.58 3.43 -12.57
CA SER A 149 -0.94 3.29 -13.98
C SER A 149 0.24 3.77 -14.83
N LEU A 150 0.62 2.97 -15.79
CA LEU A 150 1.52 3.35 -16.87
C LEU A 150 0.91 4.49 -17.68
#